data_96719ea5b3fc69ad91cbf2dc0a570778
#
_entry.id   96719ea5b3fc69ad91cbf2dc0a570778
#
_cell.length_a   1.000
_cell.length_b   1.000
_cell.length_c   1.000
_cell.angle_alpha   90.00
_cell.angle_beta   90.00
_cell.angle_gamma   90.00
#
_symmetry.space_group_name_H-M   'P 1'
#
loop_
_entity.id
_entity.type
_entity.pdbx_description
1 polymer ?
#
loop_
_entity_poly.entity_id
_entity_poly.type
_entity_poly.pdbx_seq_one_letter_code
_entity_poly.pdbx_strand_id
1 'polypeptide(L)'
;MRIHVLDTTLSEMALSFNTRIAPGDRLRILRKLEELMPDYVEVDAETYLALGGYEPRETRLSVFARREEDVPAGAGVVSFSTDFMLPHKEPALGQIRRMVSEGRTVLVMAENFFDAFGCNPQHALDGLLAAREAGALALILDDTRGGVLPSRIASVCRAVMERIGGTLGVRARNDCGLAVANTLTAVECGFQWVGGAVNGYGERCGAANLCTVLANLELKLGRETVGRDALKHLSAVAHFVSDAANQPLPENTPFAGSLAFGHPLPASAGSVLESLASVPHIDPESVGHAMSILPGDSNETGMSSWSNSESYELELADGTMELLRRQAQQPDYRGFEVQSWEVSTRQTASGHATSSAAVTVRVRDDVYTGSAVGDGPVHAMDLALLECLMPIYPSLARIRLSDYRVRILQPRRGTASIGRVLIEWTDGVSTWSTAGLSSNLLEASWDALVDGMRLELMRLLETQSIMPEAEVDSSWAV
;
A
#
# COMPACT_ATOMS: atom_id res chain seq x y z
N MET A 1 -12.70 -10.86 24.41
CA MET A 1 -11.23 -10.92 24.52
C MET A 1 -10.68 -10.06 23.40
N ARG A 2 -9.93 -9.03 23.72
CA ARG A 2 -9.25 -8.18 22.73
C ARG A 2 -8.04 -8.92 22.17
N ILE A 3 -7.86 -8.80 20.87
CA ILE A 3 -6.72 -9.33 20.12
C ILE A 3 -5.91 -8.15 19.62
N HIS A 4 -4.63 -8.13 19.94
CA HIS A 4 -3.70 -7.12 19.45
C HIS A 4 -3.24 -7.44 18.04
N VAL A 5 -3.18 -6.42 17.21
CA VAL A 5 -2.86 -6.51 15.79
C VAL A 5 -1.48 -5.91 15.52
N LEU A 6 -0.58 -6.72 15.01
CA LEU A 6 0.71 -6.30 14.44
C LEU A 6 0.61 -6.37 12.92
N ASP A 7 0.43 -5.23 12.30
CA ASP A 7 0.44 -5.11 10.84
C ASP A 7 1.89 -5.11 10.35
N THR A 8 2.24 -6.12 9.56
CA THR A 8 3.59 -6.29 9.01
C THR A 8 3.67 -5.89 7.52
N THR A 9 2.67 -5.18 6.99
CA THR A 9 2.56 -4.88 5.55
C THR A 9 3.83 -4.21 5.02
N LEU A 10 4.30 -3.13 5.67
CA LEU A 10 5.46 -2.38 5.18
C LEU A 10 6.76 -3.17 5.26
N SER A 11 6.99 -3.90 6.36
CA SER A 11 8.18 -4.74 6.51
C SER A 11 8.17 -5.94 5.55
N GLU A 12 7.01 -6.56 5.33
CA GLU A 12 6.86 -7.70 4.42
C GLU A 12 6.93 -7.29 2.94
N MET A 13 6.40 -6.11 2.57
CA MET A 13 6.55 -5.58 1.22
C MET A 13 8.02 -5.28 0.87
N ALA A 14 8.82 -4.79 1.84
CA ALA A 14 10.25 -4.56 1.64
C ALA A 14 11.02 -5.87 1.36
N LEU A 15 10.55 -7.01 1.86
CA LEU A 15 11.14 -8.34 1.65
C LEU A 15 10.62 -9.03 0.38
N SER A 16 9.57 -8.53 -0.23
CA SER A 16 8.95 -9.15 -1.40
C SER A 16 9.75 -8.86 -2.68
N PHE A 17 10.12 -9.89 -3.43
CA PHE A 17 10.86 -9.74 -4.69
C PHE A 17 10.07 -9.02 -5.78
N ASN A 18 8.75 -9.06 -5.73
CA ASN A 18 7.86 -8.54 -6.77
C ASN A 18 7.24 -7.19 -6.41
N THR A 19 7.51 -6.67 -5.21
CA THR A 19 6.92 -5.42 -4.73
C THR A 19 8.02 -4.37 -4.61
N ARG A 20 7.90 -3.29 -5.38
CA ARG A 20 8.76 -2.11 -5.21
C ARG A 20 7.88 -0.97 -4.73
N ILE A 21 8.11 -0.54 -3.50
CA ILE A 21 7.47 0.64 -2.95
C ILE A 21 8.33 1.84 -3.28
N ALA A 22 7.79 2.83 -3.97
CA ALA A 22 8.47 4.09 -4.15
C ALA A 22 8.70 4.77 -2.78
N PRO A 23 9.83 5.47 -2.56
CA PRO A 23 10.11 6.10 -1.27
C PRO A 23 8.99 7.01 -0.77
N GLY A 24 8.31 7.74 -1.65
CA GLY A 24 7.18 8.60 -1.34
C GLY A 24 5.92 7.85 -0.89
N ASP A 25 5.75 6.60 -1.29
CA ASP A 25 4.54 5.82 -0.96
C ASP A 25 4.59 5.18 0.44
N ARG A 26 5.77 5.04 1.06
CA ARG A 26 5.89 4.44 2.40
C ARG A 26 5.03 5.17 3.43
N LEU A 27 5.10 6.49 3.45
CA LEU A 27 4.27 7.32 4.34
C LEU A 27 2.78 7.28 3.97
N ARG A 28 2.46 7.24 2.67
CA ARG A 28 1.08 7.14 2.20
C ARG A 28 0.45 5.81 2.61
N ILE A 29 1.18 4.70 2.42
CA ILE A 29 0.76 3.38 2.87
C ILE A 29 0.56 3.38 4.39
N LEU A 30 1.50 3.92 5.17
CA LEU A 30 1.37 3.99 6.62
C LEU A 30 0.09 4.72 7.03
N ARG A 31 -0.17 5.92 6.46
CA ARG A 31 -1.40 6.68 6.74
C ARG A 31 -2.66 5.92 6.36
N LYS A 32 -2.62 5.14 5.29
CA LYS A 32 -3.75 4.30 4.89
C LYS A 32 -3.96 3.11 5.82
N LEU A 33 -2.89 2.49 6.31
CA LEU A 33 -2.96 1.42 7.31
C LEU A 33 -3.54 1.93 8.66
N GLU A 34 -3.28 3.19 9.03
CA GLU A 34 -3.85 3.80 10.23
C GLU A 34 -5.38 3.86 10.20
N GLU A 35 -6.03 3.88 9.04
CA GLU A 35 -7.50 3.83 8.94
C GLU A 35 -8.07 2.51 9.48
N LEU A 36 -7.28 1.42 9.47
CA LEU A 36 -7.63 0.16 10.12
C LEU A 36 -7.32 0.14 11.62
N MET A 37 -6.62 1.15 12.15
CA MET A 37 -6.29 1.27 13.58
C MET A 37 -5.61 0.03 14.19
N PRO A 38 -4.59 -0.58 13.54
CA PRO A 38 -3.85 -1.67 14.15
C PRO A 38 -3.11 -1.17 15.39
N ASP A 39 -2.89 -2.03 16.41
CA ASP A 39 -2.12 -1.62 17.60
C ASP A 39 -0.68 -1.25 17.24
N TYR A 40 -0.09 -1.99 16.28
CA TYR A 40 1.28 -1.77 15.80
C TYR A 40 1.38 -1.93 14.29
N VAL A 41 2.23 -1.09 13.68
CA VAL A 41 2.71 -1.29 12.30
C VAL A 41 4.22 -1.56 12.34
N GLU A 42 4.62 -2.69 11.79
CA GLU A 42 6.02 -3.10 11.68
C GLU A 42 6.65 -2.50 10.43
N VAL A 43 7.83 -1.92 10.62
CA VAL A 43 8.64 -1.32 9.55
C VAL A 43 10.09 -1.79 9.68
N ASP A 44 10.84 -1.79 8.58
CA ASP A 44 12.30 -1.94 8.63
C ASP A 44 12.97 -0.63 9.08
N ALA A 45 14.26 -0.71 9.43
CA ALA A 45 15.02 0.44 9.90
C ALA A 45 15.14 1.55 8.84
N GLU A 46 15.24 1.22 7.55
CA GLU A 46 15.29 2.19 6.46
C GLU A 46 13.98 2.96 6.35
N THR A 47 12.85 2.24 6.36
CA THR A 47 11.52 2.85 6.36
C THR A 47 11.31 3.75 7.58
N TYR A 48 11.68 3.28 8.78
CA TYR A 48 11.58 4.09 10.00
C TYR A 48 12.31 5.43 9.89
N LEU A 49 13.54 5.42 9.37
CA LEU A 49 14.32 6.63 9.15
C LEU A 49 13.73 7.52 8.05
N ALA A 50 13.22 6.92 6.97
CA ALA A 50 12.59 7.65 5.86
C ALA A 50 11.28 8.34 6.25
N LEU A 51 10.57 7.84 7.28
CA LEU A 51 9.37 8.49 7.82
C LEU A 51 9.65 9.82 8.54
N GLY A 52 10.93 10.17 8.77
CA GLY A 52 11.34 11.50 9.22
C GLY A 52 10.76 11.96 10.56
N GLY A 53 10.46 11.02 11.47
CA GLY A 53 9.85 11.33 12.77
C GLY A 53 8.32 11.44 12.73
N TYR A 54 7.67 10.95 11.67
CA TYR A 54 6.22 10.82 11.67
C TYR A 54 5.77 9.85 12.76
N GLU A 55 4.89 10.32 13.64
CA GLU A 55 4.28 9.53 14.70
C GLU A 55 2.80 9.31 14.39
N PRO A 56 2.35 8.05 14.18
CA PRO A 56 0.94 7.71 14.06
C PRO A 56 0.15 8.10 15.32
N ARG A 57 -1.15 8.40 15.16
CA ARG A 57 -1.98 8.88 16.30
C ARG A 57 -2.41 7.77 17.25
N GLU A 58 -2.95 6.68 16.71
CA GLU A 58 -3.54 5.57 17.48
C GLU A 58 -2.69 4.29 17.41
N THR A 59 -1.83 4.20 16.42
CA THR A 59 -0.96 3.06 16.12
C THR A 59 0.47 3.35 16.61
N ARG A 60 1.22 2.32 16.97
CA ARG A 60 2.64 2.43 17.32
C ARG A 60 3.50 1.85 16.21
N LEU A 61 4.59 2.52 15.87
CA LEU A 61 5.61 1.95 14.97
C LEU A 61 6.48 0.96 15.74
N SER A 62 6.63 -0.25 15.18
CA SER A 62 7.57 -1.26 15.67
C SER A 62 8.66 -1.49 14.64
N VAL A 63 9.93 -1.36 15.03
CA VAL A 63 11.04 -1.60 14.11
C VAL A 63 11.45 -3.06 14.15
N PHE A 64 11.42 -3.72 13.00
CA PHE A 64 11.93 -5.09 12.87
C PHE A 64 13.45 -5.11 12.91
N ALA A 65 14.01 -5.92 13.79
CA ALA A 65 15.45 -6.08 13.93
C ALA A 65 15.84 -7.51 14.35
N ARG A 66 17.00 -7.98 13.88
CA ARG A 66 17.64 -9.23 14.32
C ARG A 66 18.79 -8.99 15.29
N ARG A 67 19.30 -7.78 15.32
CA ARG A 67 20.38 -7.33 16.20
C ARG A 67 20.04 -5.98 16.78
N GLU A 68 20.41 -5.75 18.02
CA GLU A 68 20.19 -4.49 18.71
C GLU A 68 20.81 -3.29 17.96
N GLU A 69 21.97 -3.49 17.34
CA GLU A 69 22.69 -2.47 16.56
C GLU A 69 21.94 -2.02 15.29
N ASP A 70 20.99 -2.84 14.81
CA ASP A 70 20.15 -2.49 13.64
C ASP A 70 18.96 -1.60 14.04
N VAL A 71 18.74 -1.35 15.33
CA VAL A 71 17.60 -0.57 15.82
C VAL A 71 17.94 0.92 15.79
N PRO A 72 17.22 1.77 15.03
CA PRO A 72 17.46 3.20 14.99
C PRO A 72 17.32 3.87 16.36
N ALA A 73 18.11 4.92 16.59
CA ALA A 73 17.95 5.78 17.75
C ALA A 73 16.55 6.40 17.76
N GLY A 74 15.85 6.35 18.90
CA GLY A 74 14.48 6.86 19.04
C GLY A 74 13.38 5.82 18.77
N ALA A 75 13.67 4.64 18.23
CA ALA A 75 12.69 3.57 18.10
C ALA A 75 12.25 3.07 19.49
N GLY A 76 11.02 3.40 19.89
CA GLY A 76 10.48 3.02 21.20
C GLY A 76 9.92 1.60 21.27
N VAL A 77 9.57 0.99 20.11
CA VAL A 77 9.08 -0.39 20.02
C VAL A 77 9.92 -1.16 19.01
N VAL A 78 10.26 -2.39 19.36
CA VAL A 78 11.11 -3.26 18.53
C VAL A 78 10.46 -4.63 18.38
N SER A 79 10.27 -5.08 17.15
CA SER A 79 9.99 -6.47 16.77
C SER A 79 11.32 -7.21 16.66
N PHE A 80 11.79 -7.77 17.77
CA PHE A 80 13.09 -8.42 17.82
C PHE A 80 12.97 -9.90 17.43
N SER A 81 13.62 -10.24 16.32
CA SER A 81 13.56 -11.59 15.75
C SER A 81 14.74 -12.45 16.18
N THR A 82 14.45 -13.67 16.63
CA THR A 82 15.47 -14.65 17.01
C THR A 82 15.06 -16.05 16.61
N ASP A 83 16.03 -16.82 16.10
CA ASP A 83 15.79 -18.19 15.63
C ASP A 83 15.76 -19.18 16.81
N PHE A 84 14.62 -19.85 16.99
CA PHE A 84 14.39 -20.84 18.06
C PHE A 84 15.01 -22.21 17.77
N MET A 85 15.50 -22.46 16.56
CA MET A 85 16.30 -23.65 16.24
C MET A 85 17.72 -23.57 16.78
N LEU A 86 18.25 -22.36 17.05
CA LEU A 86 19.60 -22.18 17.56
C LEU A 86 19.74 -22.75 18.98
N PRO A 87 20.85 -23.48 19.28
CA PRO A 87 21.05 -24.11 20.57
C PRO A 87 21.36 -23.10 21.71
N HIS A 88 21.93 -21.93 21.36
CA HIS A 88 22.35 -20.92 22.33
C HIS A 88 21.56 -19.61 22.11
N LYS A 89 20.67 -19.28 23.05
CA LYS A 89 19.82 -18.08 22.99
C LYS A 89 20.36 -16.91 23.87
N GLU A 90 21.38 -17.14 24.68
CA GLU A 90 21.93 -16.11 25.59
C GLU A 90 22.30 -14.79 24.91
N PRO A 91 22.93 -14.77 23.71
CA PRO A 91 23.21 -13.51 23.05
C PRO A 91 21.95 -12.70 22.75
N ALA A 92 20.88 -13.35 22.25
CA ALA A 92 19.60 -12.71 21.95
C ALA A 92 18.90 -12.22 23.26
N LEU A 93 18.90 -13.04 24.31
CA LEU A 93 18.34 -12.67 25.60
C LEU A 93 19.07 -11.48 26.24
N GLY A 94 20.39 -11.42 26.09
CA GLY A 94 21.21 -10.28 26.50
C GLY A 94 20.79 -8.98 25.80
N GLN A 95 20.54 -9.02 24.49
CA GLN A 95 20.08 -7.88 23.71
C GLN A 95 18.65 -7.45 24.13
N ILE A 96 17.74 -8.40 24.35
CA ILE A 96 16.37 -8.10 24.84
C ILE A 96 16.46 -7.37 26.18
N ARG A 97 17.23 -7.88 27.15
CA ARG A 97 17.38 -7.24 28.48
C ARG A 97 17.93 -5.81 28.37
N ARG A 98 18.92 -5.57 27.50
CA ARG A 98 19.47 -4.21 27.28
C ARG A 98 18.43 -3.27 26.71
N MET A 99 17.76 -3.65 25.60
CA MET A 99 16.71 -2.83 24.99
C MET A 99 15.59 -2.49 25.99
N VAL A 100 15.15 -3.46 26.79
CA VAL A 100 14.16 -3.24 27.86
C VAL A 100 14.69 -2.29 28.93
N SER A 101 15.96 -2.44 29.36
CA SER A 101 16.57 -1.55 30.36
C SER A 101 16.76 -0.12 29.86
N GLU A 102 16.82 0.08 28.54
CA GLU A 102 16.84 1.38 27.88
C GLU A 102 15.42 1.99 27.71
N GLY A 103 14.38 1.32 28.20
CA GLY A 103 13.00 1.79 28.12
C GLY A 103 12.27 1.43 26.84
N ARG A 104 12.82 0.58 25.99
CA ARG A 104 12.16 0.12 24.77
C ARG A 104 11.16 -0.99 25.06
N THR A 105 10.07 -1.00 24.33
CA THR A 105 9.11 -2.11 24.30
C THR A 105 9.58 -3.16 23.29
N VAL A 106 9.75 -4.41 23.73
CA VAL A 106 10.25 -5.49 22.87
C VAL A 106 9.16 -6.54 22.63
N LEU A 107 8.82 -6.75 21.36
CA LEU A 107 8.01 -7.88 20.87
C LEU A 107 8.99 -8.93 20.34
N VAL A 108 8.98 -10.13 20.90
CA VAL A 108 9.90 -11.20 20.44
C VAL A 108 9.24 -12.03 19.36
N MET A 109 9.85 -12.03 18.15
CA MET A 109 9.49 -12.89 17.04
C MET A 109 10.28 -14.19 17.15
N ALA A 110 9.61 -15.28 17.55
CA ALA A 110 10.21 -16.60 17.71
C ALA A 110 10.27 -17.32 16.35
N GLU A 111 11.30 -17.02 15.53
CA GLU A 111 11.47 -17.64 14.22
C GLU A 111 11.64 -19.15 14.35
N ASN A 112 11.12 -19.91 13.39
CA ASN A 112 11.17 -21.37 13.33
C ASN A 112 10.60 -22.07 14.58
N PHE A 113 9.70 -21.40 15.33
CA PHE A 113 9.24 -21.93 16.62
C PHE A 113 8.56 -23.30 16.50
N PHE A 114 7.70 -23.48 15.52
CA PHE A 114 6.95 -24.76 15.35
C PHE A 114 7.86 -25.92 14.96
N ASP A 115 8.92 -25.66 14.21
CA ASP A 115 9.97 -26.64 13.90
C ASP A 115 10.80 -26.97 15.15
N ALA A 116 11.23 -25.94 15.87
CA ALA A 116 11.98 -26.09 17.13
C ALA A 116 11.20 -26.88 18.16
N PHE A 117 9.91 -26.57 18.33
CA PHE A 117 9.01 -27.33 19.19
C PHE A 117 8.85 -28.78 18.73
N GLY A 118 8.84 -29.02 17.42
CA GLY A 118 8.80 -30.37 16.85
C GLY A 118 10.06 -31.19 17.16
N CYS A 119 11.22 -30.55 17.14
CA CYS A 119 12.51 -31.18 17.43
C CYS A 119 12.74 -31.38 18.94
N ASN A 120 12.48 -30.36 19.74
CA ASN A 120 12.66 -30.39 21.20
C ASN A 120 11.68 -29.43 21.87
N PRO A 121 10.51 -29.91 22.30
CA PRO A 121 9.49 -29.08 22.93
C PRO A 121 9.98 -28.35 24.19
N GLN A 122 10.76 -29.03 25.03
CA GLN A 122 11.26 -28.43 26.27
C GLN A 122 12.20 -27.26 26.00
N HIS A 123 13.13 -27.42 25.05
CA HIS A 123 14.07 -26.36 24.66
C HIS A 123 13.34 -25.14 24.08
N ALA A 124 12.30 -25.35 23.24
CA ALA A 124 11.49 -24.29 22.68
C ALA A 124 10.73 -23.53 23.79
N LEU A 125 10.11 -24.24 24.73
CA LEU A 125 9.38 -23.65 25.86
C LEU A 125 10.32 -22.89 26.81
N ASP A 126 11.48 -23.44 27.16
CA ASP A 126 12.47 -22.78 27.99
C ASP A 126 12.96 -21.47 27.35
N GLY A 127 13.12 -21.45 26.01
CA GLY A 127 13.46 -20.26 25.26
C GLY A 127 12.38 -19.15 25.36
N LEU A 128 11.09 -19.52 25.29
CA LEU A 128 9.98 -18.55 25.50
C LEU A 128 9.97 -18.01 26.92
N LEU A 129 10.15 -18.88 27.93
CA LEU A 129 10.21 -18.46 29.33
C LEU A 129 11.35 -17.46 29.53
N ALA A 130 12.54 -17.78 29.06
CA ALA A 130 13.71 -16.90 29.16
C ALA A 130 13.50 -15.55 28.44
N ALA A 131 12.88 -15.53 27.27
CA ALA A 131 12.54 -14.29 26.57
C ALA A 131 11.54 -13.42 27.36
N ARG A 132 10.53 -14.04 27.99
CA ARG A 132 9.60 -13.36 28.88
C ARG A 132 10.31 -12.79 30.11
N GLU A 133 11.17 -13.58 30.76
CA GLU A 133 11.98 -13.15 31.93
C GLU A 133 12.97 -12.04 31.56
N ALA A 134 13.40 -11.99 30.31
CA ALA A 134 14.21 -10.89 29.77
C ALA A 134 13.41 -9.58 29.59
N GLY A 135 12.08 -9.61 29.77
CA GLY A 135 11.20 -8.44 29.76
C GLY A 135 10.44 -8.23 28.44
N ALA A 136 10.34 -9.23 27.57
CA ALA A 136 9.52 -9.13 26.36
C ALA A 136 8.05 -8.87 26.71
N LEU A 137 7.42 -7.89 26.03
CA LEU A 137 6.00 -7.57 26.18
C LEU A 137 5.11 -8.69 25.60
N ALA A 138 5.45 -9.21 24.44
CA ALA A 138 4.74 -10.28 23.76
C ALA A 138 5.71 -11.27 23.10
N LEU A 139 5.29 -12.53 23.02
CA LEU A 139 6.01 -13.62 22.40
C LEU A 139 5.21 -14.08 21.17
N ILE A 140 5.67 -13.75 19.99
CA ILE A 140 5.00 -14.04 18.73
C ILE A 140 5.64 -15.28 18.10
N LEU A 141 4.91 -16.38 18.05
CA LEU A 141 5.37 -17.65 17.47
C LEU A 141 5.26 -17.59 15.94
N ASP A 142 6.39 -17.77 15.26
CA ASP A 142 6.45 -17.65 13.82
C ASP A 142 6.49 -19.02 13.12
N ASP A 143 5.49 -19.30 12.27
CA ASP A 143 5.54 -20.39 11.29
C ASP A 143 6.34 -19.91 10.07
N THR A 144 7.65 -19.79 10.23
CA THR A 144 8.58 -19.19 9.26
C THR A 144 8.57 -19.90 7.90
N ARG A 145 8.29 -21.21 7.87
CA ARG A 145 8.23 -22.00 6.65
C ARG A 145 6.84 -22.10 6.04
N GLY A 146 5.79 -21.69 6.79
CA GLY A 146 4.41 -21.76 6.34
C GLY A 146 3.88 -23.17 6.08
N GLY A 147 4.50 -24.18 6.69
CA GLY A 147 4.21 -25.58 6.44
C GLY A 147 3.36 -26.27 7.50
N VAL A 148 2.95 -25.56 8.56
CA VAL A 148 2.25 -26.16 9.69
C VAL A 148 0.75 -26.27 9.42
N LEU A 149 0.17 -27.44 9.71
CA LEU A 149 -1.27 -27.66 9.58
C LEU A 149 -2.03 -27.11 10.81
N PRO A 150 -3.30 -26.68 10.68
CA PRO A 150 -4.09 -26.12 11.80
C PRO A 150 -4.18 -27.05 13.02
N SER A 151 -4.28 -28.35 12.82
CA SER A 151 -4.28 -29.33 13.93
C SER A 151 -2.97 -29.33 14.74
N ARG A 152 -1.84 -29.12 14.06
CA ARG A 152 -0.54 -29.01 14.71
C ARG A 152 -0.41 -27.65 15.41
N ILE A 153 -0.85 -26.55 14.78
CA ILE A 153 -0.97 -25.24 15.44
C ILE A 153 -1.74 -25.38 16.73
N ALA A 154 -2.95 -25.97 16.69
CA ALA A 154 -3.78 -26.13 17.88
C ALA A 154 -3.08 -26.91 19.00
N SER A 155 -2.38 -27.99 18.67
CA SER A 155 -1.69 -28.82 19.67
C SER A 155 -0.52 -28.07 20.32
N VAL A 156 0.28 -27.35 19.52
CA VAL A 156 1.43 -26.58 20.02
C VAL A 156 0.96 -25.37 20.82
N CYS A 157 -0.01 -24.61 20.31
CA CYS A 157 -0.54 -23.43 21.01
C CYS A 157 -1.13 -23.79 22.39
N ARG A 158 -1.87 -24.91 22.52
CA ARG A 158 -2.37 -25.38 23.82
C ARG A 158 -1.24 -25.71 24.78
N ALA A 159 -0.21 -26.43 24.33
CA ALA A 159 0.93 -26.77 25.17
C ALA A 159 1.70 -25.50 25.62
N VAL A 160 1.86 -24.53 24.73
CA VAL A 160 2.48 -23.25 25.06
C VAL A 160 1.62 -22.45 26.05
N MET A 161 0.29 -22.37 25.83
CA MET A 161 -0.63 -21.69 26.76
C MET A 161 -0.61 -22.31 28.15
N GLU A 162 -0.60 -23.63 28.24
CA GLU A 162 -0.56 -24.35 29.51
C GLU A 162 0.74 -24.08 30.28
N ARG A 163 1.89 -24.04 29.59
CA ARG A 163 3.21 -23.93 30.24
C ARG A 163 3.66 -22.48 30.43
N ILE A 164 3.39 -21.62 29.47
CA ILE A 164 3.88 -20.23 29.45
C ILE A 164 2.77 -19.30 29.91
N GLY A 165 1.58 -19.34 29.28
CA GLY A 165 0.52 -18.36 29.52
C GLY A 165 0.93 -16.93 29.13
N GLY A 166 0.08 -15.96 29.46
CA GLY A 166 0.40 -14.54 29.27
C GLY A 166 0.23 -14.07 27.82
N THR A 167 1.07 -13.12 27.41
CA THR A 167 0.93 -12.38 26.16
C THR A 167 1.57 -13.15 25.00
N LEU A 168 0.80 -14.02 24.37
CA LEU A 168 1.22 -14.87 23.26
C LEU A 168 0.57 -14.44 21.93
N GLY A 169 1.30 -14.59 20.86
CA GLY A 169 0.85 -14.29 19.50
C GLY A 169 1.34 -15.29 18.46
N VAL A 170 0.82 -15.14 17.25
CA VAL A 170 1.20 -15.95 16.08
C VAL A 170 1.42 -15.08 14.86
N ARG A 171 2.44 -15.41 14.08
CA ARG A 171 2.67 -14.95 12.72
C ARG A 171 2.84 -16.17 11.83
N ALA A 172 1.99 -16.32 10.83
CA ALA A 172 2.01 -17.48 9.95
C ALA A 172 2.32 -17.10 8.51
N ARG A 173 3.23 -17.86 7.86
CA ARG A 173 3.49 -17.78 6.43
C ARG A 173 2.48 -18.62 5.65
N ASN A 174 2.24 -18.26 4.39
CA ASN A 174 1.15 -18.80 3.57
C ASN A 174 1.60 -19.86 2.55
N ASP A 175 2.76 -20.48 2.73
CA ASP A 175 3.34 -21.41 1.75
C ASP A 175 2.46 -22.63 1.47
N CYS A 176 1.64 -23.05 2.45
CA CYS A 176 0.63 -24.11 2.27
C CYS A 176 -0.81 -23.57 2.06
N GLY A 177 -1.00 -22.25 1.90
CA GLY A 177 -2.32 -21.65 1.78
C GLY A 177 -3.14 -21.64 3.08
N LEU A 178 -2.52 -21.83 4.24
CA LEU A 178 -3.19 -22.05 5.52
C LEU A 178 -2.93 -20.95 6.57
N ALA A 179 -2.23 -19.88 6.21
CA ALA A 179 -1.82 -18.87 7.17
C ALA A 179 -2.99 -18.23 7.93
N VAL A 180 -4.09 -17.89 7.24
CA VAL A 180 -5.30 -17.36 7.88
C VAL A 180 -5.90 -18.39 8.84
N ALA A 181 -6.08 -19.64 8.39
CA ALA A 181 -6.63 -20.71 9.23
C ALA A 181 -5.76 -20.97 10.48
N ASN A 182 -4.44 -20.97 10.31
CA ASN A 182 -3.47 -21.12 11.39
C ASN A 182 -3.56 -19.97 12.40
N THR A 183 -3.69 -18.74 11.92
CA THR A 183 -3.85 -17.54 12.77
C THR A 183 -5.13 -17.61 13.58
N LEU A 184 -6.27 -17.91 12.96
CA LEU A 184 -7.56 -18.07 13.66
C LEU A 184 -7.50 -19.19 14.68
N THR A 185 -6.92 -20.35 14.33
CA THR A 185 -6.75 -21.50 15.25
C THR A 185 -5.93 -21.13 16.48
N ALA A 186 -4.86 -20.33 16.35
CA ALA A 186 -4.06 -19.89 17.48
C ALA A 186 -4.88 -18.97 18.41
N VAL A 187 -5.70 -18.06 17.86
CA VAL A 187 -6.61 -17.20 18.64
C VAL A 187 -7.67 -18.04 19.38
N GLU A 188 -8.25 -19.08 18.75
CA GLU A 188 -9.17 -20.00 19.40
C GLU A 188 -8.51 -20.78 20.55
N CYS A 189 -7.18 -21.02 20.46
CA CYS A 189 -6.40 -21.60 21.56
C CYS A 189 -6.05 -20.59 22.66
N GLY A 190 -6.46 -19.30 22.56
CA GLY A 190 -6.27 -18.30 23.58
C GLY A 190 -5.14 -17.30 23.31
N PHE A 191 -4.50 -17.33 22.16
CA PHE A 191 -3.50 -16.34 21.78
C PHE A 191 -4.14 -14.98 21.59
N GLN A 192 -3.43 -13.92 21.99
CA GLN A 192 -3.96 -12.55 22.06
C GLN A 192 -3.30 -11.60 21.05
N TRP A 193 -2.31 -12.07 20.28
CA TRP A 193 -1.66 -11.28 19.25
C TRP A 193 -1.67 -12.00 17.92
N VAL A 194 -1.92 -11.24 16.87
CA VAL A 194 -1.86 -11.72 15.48
C VAL A 194 -0.95 -10.82 14.66
N GLY A 195 -0.04 -11.43 13.90
CA GLY A 195 0.78 -10.75 12.91
C GLY A 195 0.36 -11.15 11.50
N GLY A 196 0.34 -10.20 10.57
CA GLY A 196 0.01 -10.44 9.17
C GLY A 196 0.16 -9.18 8.33
N ALA A 197 -0.02 -9.33 7.03
CA ALA A 197 0.08 -8.23 6.08
C ALA A 197 -1.23 -8.03 5.33
N VAL A 198 -1.61 -6.78 5.05
CA VAL A 198 -2.70 -6.45 4.12
C VAL A 198 -2.45 -7.17 2.80
N ASN A 199 -3.48 -7.79 2.24
CA ASN A 199 -3.42 -8.62 1.02
C ASN A 199 -2.49 -9.84 1.11
N GLY A 200 -1.90 -10.11 2.27
CA GLY A 200 -1.00 -11.24 2.47
C GLY A 200 0.37 -11.07 1.80
N TYR A 201 0.85 -9.85 1.61
CA TYR A 201 2.20 -9.61 1.08
C TYR A 201 3.27 -10.29 1.94
N GLY A 202 4.43 -10.53 1.34
CA GLY A 202 5.60 -11.10 2.00
C GLY A 202 6.43 -11.98 1.09
N GLU A 203 7.43 -12.61 1.67
CA GLU A 203 8.30 -13.55 0.96
C GLU A 203 7.52 -14.78 0.46
N ARG A 204 7.95 -15.37 -0.65
CA ARG A 204 7.42 -16.60 -1.25
C ARG A 204 5.91 -16.51 -1.53
N CYS A 205 5.09 -17.20 -0.73
CA CYS A 205 3.62 -17.19 -0.84
C CYS A 205 2.96 -16.17 0.10
N GLY A 206 3.77 -15.33 0.76
CA GLY A 206 3.33 -14.24 1.62
C GLY A 206 3.03 -14.62 3.07
N ALA A 207 2.45 -13.68 3.81
CA ALA A 207 2.02 -13.81 5.18
C ALA A 207 0.50 -14.09 5.27
N ALA A 208 -0.03 -14.24 6.48
CA ALA A 208 -1.46 -14.26 6.69
C ALA A 208 -2.10 -12.96 6.17
N ASN A 209 -3.10 -13.08 5.29
CA ASN A 209 -3.84 -11.92 4.79
C ASN A 209 -4.61 -11.27 5.92
N LEU A 210 -4.13 -10.11 6.37
CA LEU A 210 -4.67 -9.41 7.52
C LEU A 210 -6.12 -8.97 7.31
N CYS A 211 -6.50 -8.58 6.09
CA CYS A 211 -7.89 -8.27 5.76
C CYS A 211 -8.82 -9.44 6.07
N THR A 212 -8.42 -10.66 5.66
CA THR A 212 -9.20 -11.87 5.92
C THR A 212 -9.19 -12.25 7.40
N VAL A 213 -8.04 -12.08 8.08
CA VAL A 213 -7.91 -12.37 9.53
C VAL A 213 -8.82 -11.46 10.34
N LEU A 214 -8.75 -10.14 10.16
CA LEU A 214 -9.53 -9.15 10.90
C LEU A 214 -11.04 -9.35 10.73
N ALA A 215 -11.50 -9.50 9.48
CA ALA A 215 -12.91 -9.75 9.18
C ALA A 215 -13.43 -11.01 9.86
N ASN A 216 -12.66 -12.12 9.86
CA ASN A 216 -13.07 -13.35 10.53
C ASN A 216 -13.04 -13.22 12.06
N LEU A 217 -12.04 -12.58 12.64
CA LEU A 217 -11.95 -12.37 14.09
C LEU A 217 -13.16 -11.58 14.61
N GLU A 218 -13.48 -10.45 13.97
CA GLU A 218 -14.58 -9.58 14.44
C GLU A 218 -15.97 -10.09 14.07
N LEU A 219 -16.16 -10.51 12.82
CA LEU A 219 -17.49 -10.79 12.29
C LEU A 219 -17.93 -12.25 12.49
N LYS A 220 -16.99 -13.19 12.66
CA LYS A 220 -17.29 -14.62 12.83
C LYS A 220 -16.99 -15.11 14.26
N LEU A 221 -15.83 -14.73 14.81
CA LEU A 221 -15.42 -15.19 16.13
C LEU A 221 -15.81 -14.21 17.26
N GLY A 222 -16.35 -13.03 16.95
CA GLY A 222 -16.76 -12.02 17.92
C GLY A 222 -15.58 -11.54 18.80
N ARG A 223 -14.38 -11.52 18.24
CA ARG A 223 -13.19 -11.01 18.93
C ARG A 223 -13.01 -9.54 18.58
N GLU A 224 -12.71 -8.74 19.57
CA GLU A 224 -12.39 -7.32 19.38
C GLU A 224 -10.96 -7.20 18.88
N THR A 225 -10.76 -6.54 17.72
CA THR A 225 -9.44 -6.24 17.12
C THR A 225 -9.33 -4.74 16.89
N VAL A 226 -9.52 -4.30 15.66
CA VAL A 226 -9.46 -2.89 15.22
C VAL A 226 -10.77 -2.13 15.48
N GLY A 227 -11.85 -2.85 15.70
CA GLY A 227 -13.20 -2.30 15.89
C GLY A 227 -13.99 -2.16 14.60
N ARG A 228 -15.32 -2.26 14.72
CA ARG A 228 -16.21 -2.33 13.55
C ARG A 228 -16.19 -1.08 12.67
N ASP A 229 -15.91 0.08 13.23
CA ASP A 229 -15.86 1.32 12.45
C ASP A 229 -14.58 1.37 11.60
N ALA A 230 -13.44 0.98 12.13
CA ALA A 230 -12.19 0.86 11.37
C ALA A 230 -12.29 -0.26 10.32
N LEU A 231 -12.98 -1.36 10.61
CA LEU A 231 -13.16 -2.47 9.70
C LEU A 231 -13.88 -2.06 8.39
N LYS A 232 -14.72 -1.01 8.41
CA LYS A 232 -15.36 -0.45 7.21
C LYS A 232 -14.36 0.13 6.19
N HIS A 233 -13.13 0.39 6.59
CA HIS A 233 -12.06 0.84 5.69
C HIS A 233 -11.29 -0.31 5.04
N LEU A 234 -11.59 -1.58 5.38
CA LEU A 234 -10.80 -2.75 4.98
C LEU A 234 -10.65 -2.86 3.46
N SER A 235 -11.74 -2.76 2.72
CA SER A 235 -11.72 -2.86 1.25
C SER A 235 -10.90 -1.71 0.63
N ALA A 236 -11.11 -0.47 1.10
CA ALA A 236 -10.36 0.69 0.64
C ALA A 236 -8.86 0.56 0.89
N VAL A 237 -8.48 0.10 2.09
CA VAL A 237 -7.06 -0.13 2.44
C VAL A 237 -6.46 -1.23 1.58
N ALA A 238 -7.18 -2.35 1.36
CA ALA A 238 -6.71 -3.45 0.51
C ALA A 238 -6.41 -2.99 -0.92
N HIS A 239 -7.32 -2.21 -1.51
CA HIS A 239 -7.15 -1.65 -2.87
C HIS A 239 -6.00 -0.66 -2.91
N PHE A 240 -5.93 0.28 -1.97
CA PHE A 240 -4.86 1.27 -1.92
C PHE A 240 -3.46 0.62 -1.85
N VAL A 241 -3.29 -0.35 -0.94
CA VAL A 241 -1.99 -1.06 -0.79
C VAL A 241 -1.66 -1.87 -2.04
N SER A 242 -2.66 -2.48 -2.69
CA SER A 242 -2.51 -3.17 -3.98
C SER A 242 -2.02 -2.23 -5.08
N ASP A 243 -2.57 -1.02 -5.13
CA ASP A 243 -2.19 -0.01 -6.10
C ASP A 243 -0.79 0.54 -5.85
N ALA A 244 -0.47 0.85 -4.59
CA ALA A 244 0.87 1.29 -4.19
C ALA A 244 1.94 0.22 -4.50
N ALA A 245 1.58 -1.06 -4.36
CA ALA A 245 2.43 -2.19 -4.74
C ALA A 245 2.54 -2.40 -6.26
N ASN A 246 1.73 -1.71 -7.05
CA ASN A 246 1.52 -1.96 -8.48
C ASN A 246 1.20 -3.45 -8.79
N GLN A 247 0.47 -4.11 -7.89
CA GLN A 247 0.02 -5.50 -8.03
C GLN A 247 -1.50 -5.53 -7.96
N PRO A 248 -2.20 -5.95 -9.02
CA PRO A 248 -3.66 -6.01 -9.02
C PRO A 248 -4.18 -6.89 -7.88
N LEU A 249 -5.14 -6.39 -7.12
CA LEU A 249 -5.85 -7.20 -6.15
C LEU A 249 -6.65 -8.27 -6.91
N PRO A 250 -6.47 -9.58 -6.64
CA PRO A 250 -7.26 -10.60 -7.30
C PRO A 250 -8.76 -10.38 -7.07
N GLU A 251 -9.57 -10.47 -8.14
CA GLU A 251 -11.01 -10.23 -8.08
C GLU A 251 -11.73 -11.10 -7.04
N ASN A 252 -11.21 -12.30 -6.77
CA ASN A 252 -11.72 -13.26 -5.80
C ASN A 252 -11.08 -13.17 -4.41
N THR A 253 -10.39 -12.07 -4.10
CA THR A 253 -9.81 -11.86 -2.76
C THR A 253 -10.93 -11.81 -1.72
N PRO A 254 -10.90 -12.66 -0.67
CA PRO A 254 -11.94 -12.65 0.36
C PRO A 254 -12.09 -11.27 1.01
N PHE A 255 -13.33 -10.83 1.16
CA PHE A 255 -13.77 -9.56 1.77
C PHE A 255 -13.41 -8.27 1.04
N ALA A 256 -12.47 -8.27 0.10
CA ALA A 256 -11.97 -7.05 -0.54
C ALA A 256 -12.03 -7.08 -2.08
N GLY A 257 -11.99 -8.25 -2.71
CA GLY A 257 -12.01 -8.35 -4.17
C GLY A 257 -13.38 -8.03 -4.77
N SER A 258 -13.42 -7.59 -6.02
CA SER A 258 -14.64 -7.18 -6.71
C SER A 258 -15.72 -8.28 -6.82
N LEU A 259 -15.30 -9.56 -6.76
CA LEU A 259 -16.20 -10.71 -6.77
C LEU A 259 -16.58 -11.21 -5.36
N ALA A 260 -16.01 -10.65 -4.28
CA ALA A 260 -16.22 -11.15 -2.93
C ALA A 260 -17.70 -11.17 -2.51
N PHE A 261 -18.49 -10.23 -3.01
CA PHE A 261 -19.93 -10.09 -2.77
C PHE A 261 -20.72 -9.96 -4.08
N GLY A 262 -20.14 -10.46 -5.17
CA GLY A 262 -20.76 -10.47 -6.49
C GLY A 262 -21.76 -11.62 -6.64
N HIS A 263 -22.97 -11.33 -7.13
CA HIS A 263 -23.97 -12.32 -7.49
C HIS A 263 -24.15 -12.36 -9.00
N PRO A 264 -24.10 -13.53 -9.65
CA PRO A 264 -24.44 -13.64 -11.05
C PRO A 264 -25.95 -13.33 -11.24
N LEU A 265 -26.28 -12.58 -12.30
CA LEU A 265 -27.69 -12.41 -12.68
C LEU A 265 -28.31 -13.76 -13.04
N PRO A 266 -29.43 -14.16 -12.43
CA PRO A 266 -30.09 -15.38 -12.80
C PRO A 266 -30.70 -15.27 -14.20
N ALA A 267 -30.75 -16.37 -14.93
CA ALA A 267 -31.25 -16.45 -16.30
C ALA A 267 -32.76 -16.12 -16.46
N SER A 268 -33.50 -15.98 -15.36
CA SER A 268 -34.92 -15.61 -15.36
C SER A 268 -35.28 -14.63 -14.27
N ALA A 269 -36.10 -13.63 -14.58
CA ALA A 269 -36.50 -12.56 -13.66
C ALA A 269 -37.24 -13.07 -12.39
N GLY A 270 -37.84 -14.25 -12.41
CA GLY A 270 -38.53 -14.83 -11.24
C GLY A 270 -37.62 -15.38 -10.15
N SER A 271 -36.38 -15.72 -10.50
CA SER A 271 -35.37 -16.25 -9.55
C SER A 271 -34.49 -15.14 -8.94
N VAL A 272 -34.65 -13.87 -9.34
CA VAL A 272 -33.86 -12.74 -8.81
C VAL A 272 -34.09 -12.59 -7.31
N LEU A 273 -35.33 -12.65 -6.86
CA LEU A 273 -35.68 -12.54 -5.44
C LEU A 273 -35.21 -13.75 -4.61
N GLU A 274 -35.24 -14.95 -5.19
CA GLU A 274 -34.72 -16.17 -4.54
C GLU A 274 -33.17 -16.19 -4.55
N SER A 275 -32.53 -15.66 -5.59
CA SER A 275 -31.07 -15.52 -5.69
C SER A 275 -30.52 -14.40 -4.77
N LEU A 276 -31.26 -13.30 -4.60
CA LEU A 276 -30.97 -12.27 -3.60
C LEU A 276 -31.17 -12.77 -2.16
N ALA A 277 -31.94 -13.83 -1.97
CA ALA A 277 -32.10 -14.50 -0.68
C ALA A 277 -30.92 -15.41 -0.33
N SER A 278 -29.97 -15.68 -1.23
CA SER A 278 -28.65 -16.21 -0.88
C SER A 278 -27.82 -15.06 -0.25
N VAL A 279 -28.19 -14.72 0.97
CA VAL A 279 -27.59 -13.65 1.77
C VAL A 279 -26.06 -13.85 1.85
N PRO A 280 -25.24 -12.83 1.57
CA PRO A 280 -23.81 -12.89 1.82
C PRO A 280 -23.56 -13.39 3.24
N HIS A 281 -22.50 -14.13 3.45
CA HIS A 281 -22.17 -14.69 4.78
C HIS A 281 -21.89 -13.61 5.85
N ILE A 282 -21.75 -12.34 5.44
CA ILE A 282 -21.71 -11.11 6.26
C ILE A 282 -22.38 -9.99 5.47
N ASP A 283 -22.69 -8.89 6.15
CA ASP A 283 -23.06 -7.63 5.51
C ASP A 283 -21.82 -7.01 4.84
N PRO A 284 -21.81 -6.79 3.50
CA PRO A 284 -20.68 -6.21 2.79
C PRO A 284 -20.25 -4.84 3.31
N GLU A 285 -21.17 -4.00 3.76
CA GLU A 285 -20.88 -2.68 4.30
C GLU A 285 -20.00 -2.73 5.56
N SER A 286 -20.02 -3.86 6.29
CA SER A 286 -19.19 -4.06 7.49
C SER A 286 -17.68 -4.08 7.18
N VAL A 287 -17.30 -4.31 5.93
CA VAL A 287 -15.91 -4.31 5.44
C VAL A 287 -15.67 -3.23 4.36
N GLY A 288 -16.58 -2.26 4.26
CA GLY A 288 -16.50 -1.18 3.28
C GLY A 288 -16.71 -1.62 1.83
N HIS A 289 -17.46 -2.70 1.62
CA HIS A 289 -17.80 -3.20 0.30
C HIS A 289 -19.29 -3.02 0.02
N ALA A 290 -19.66 -2.96 -1.26
CA ALA A 290 -21.07 -2.96 -1.69
C ALA A 290 -21.43 -4.30 -2.31
N MET A 291 -22.71 -4.65 -2.25
CA MET A 291 -23.23 -5.79 -3.00
C MET A 291 -23.22 -5.45 -4.50
N SER A 292 -22.57 -6.26 -5.32
CA SER A 292 -22.53 -6.07 -6.77
C SER A 292 -23.31 -7.16 -7.50
N ILE A 293 -24.07 -6.76 -8.51
CA ILE A 293 -24.74 -7.69 -9.44
C ILE A 293 -23.81 -7.88 -10.63
N LEU A 294 -23.33 -9.10 -10.83
CA LEU A 294 -22.47 -9.41 -11.97
C LEU A 294 -23.37 -9.60 -13.22
N PRO A 295 -23.10 -8.88 -14.32
CA PRO A 295 -23.85 -9.09 -15.56
C PRO A 295 -23.64 -10.55 -16.03
N GLY A 296 -24.75 -11.25 -16.30
CA GLY A 296 -24.69 -12.51 -17.05
C GLY A 296 -24.10 -12.27 -18.45
N ASP A 297 -23.78 -13.32 -19.19
CA ASP A 297 -23.11 -13.33 -20.53
C ASP A 297 -23.72 -12.42 -21.64
N SER A 298 -24.58 -11.46 -21.32
CA SER A 298 -25.10 -10.48 -22.27
C SER A 298 -24.07 -9.39 -22.54
N ASN A 299 -23.66 -9.29 -23.81
CA ASN A 299 -22.69 -8.36 -24.39
C ASN A 299 -23.03 -6.86 -24.24
N GLU A 300 -23.89 -6.44 -23.33
CA GLU A 300 -24.32 -5.04 -23.21
C GLU A 300 -24.34 -4.55 -21.75
N THR A 301 -23.60 -3.46 -21.56
CA THR A 301 -23.67 -2.51 -20.45
C THR A 301 -23.21 -2.94 -19.06
N GLY A 302 -21.89 -3.18 -18.92
CA GLY A 302 -21.22 -3.16 -17.62
C GLY A 302 -20.90 -1.73 -17.12
N MET A 303 -21.84 -0.75 -17.25
CA MET A 303 -21.56 0.65 -16.88
C MET A 303 -21.94 1.04 -15.44
N SER A 304 -22.58 0.17 -14.67
CA SER A 304 -23.06 0.53 -13.33
C SER A 304 -22.14 0.13 -12.17
N SER A 305 -21.08 -0.67 -12.42
CA SER A 305 -20.09 -1.03 -11.37
C SER A 305 -18.86 -0.11 -11.32
N TRP A 306 -18.81 0.91 -12.17
CA TRP A 306 -17.65 1.79 -12.36
C TRP A 306 -17.45 2.82 -11.25
N SER A 307 -18.51 3.23 -10.56
CA SER A 307 -18.44 4.36 -9.62
C SER A 307 -17.58 4.11 -8.39
N ASN A 308 -17.45 2.87 -7.95
CA ASN A 308 -16.63 2.58 -6.76
C ASN A 308 -15.18 2.21 -7.10
N SER A 309 -14.91 1.58 -8.27
CA SER A 309 -13.53 1.27 -8.67
C SER A 309 -12.77 2.51 -9.14
N GLU A 310 -13.43 3.46 -9.80
CA GLU A 310 -12.79 4.69 -10.26
C GLU A 310 -12.31 5.59 -9.11
N SER A 311 -13.03 5.63 -7.99
CA SER A 311 -12.61 6.43 -6.83
C SER A 311 -11.34 5.90 -6.19
N TYR A 312 -11.17 4.58 -6.06
CA TYR A 312 -9.93 3.98 -5.54
C TYR A 312 -8.75 4.13 -6.51
N GLU A 313 -9.00 4.10 -7.80
CA GLU A 313 -7.96 4.23 -8.83
C GLU A 313 -7.29 5.63 -8.83
N LEU A 314 -7.94 6.65 -8.27
CA LEU A 314 -7.43 8.01 -8.15
C LEU A 314 -6.86 8.34 -6.76
N GLU A 315 -7.04 7.49 -5.74
CA GLU A 315 -6.53 7.77 -4.38
C GLU A 315 -5.00 7.97 -4.33
N LEU A 316 -4.24 7.26 -5.18
CA LEU A 316 -2.80 7.45 -5.31
C LEU A 316 -2.42 8.67 -6.15
N ALA A 317 -3.36 9.25 -6.88
CA ALA A 317 -3.14 10.44 -7.70
C ALA A 317 -3.49 11.70 -6.91
N ASP A 318 -2.83 11.90 -5.77
CA ASP A 318 -3.06 13.06 -4.90
C ASP A 318 -2.87 14.39 -5.61
N GLY A 319 -1.92 14.45 -6.56
CA GLY A 319 -1.72 15.61 -7.42
C GLY A 319 -2.90 15.86 -8.36
N THR A 320 -3.44 14.82 -9.02
CA THR A 320 -4.66 14.98 -9.85
C THR A 320 -5.85 15.42 -9.00
N MET A 321 -6.04 14.86 -7.81
CA MET A 321 -7.12 15.25 -6.90
C MET A 321 -6.94 16.69 -6.41
N GLU A 322 -5.73 17.12 -6.12
CA GLU A 322 -5.41 18.50 -5.78
C GLU A 322 -5.69 19.45 -6.94
N LEU A 323 -5.27 19.09 -8.17
CA LEU A 323 -5.54 19.87 -9.38
C LEU A 323 -7.04 20.06 -9.61
N LEU A 324 -7.83 19.00 -9.55
CA LEU A 324 -9.29 19.06 -9.73
C LEU A 324 -9.95 19.96 -8.70
N ARG A 325 -9.53 19.89 -7.43
CA ARG A 325 -10.05 20.77 -6.38
C ARG A 325 -9.70 22.24 -6.64
N ARG A 326 -8.47 22.54 -7.08
CA ARG A 326 -8.02 23.90 -7.41
C ARG A 326 -8.75 24.46 -8.64
N GLN A 327 -8.93 23.63 -9.68
CA GLN A 327 -9.70 24.00 -10.87
C GLN A 327 -11.16 24.30 -10.55
N ALA A 328 -11.76 23.59 -9.59
CA ALA A 328 -13.12 23.89 -9.13
C ALA A 328 -13.23 25.27 -8.42
N GLN A 329 -12.15 25.72 -7.79
CA GLN A 329 -12.07 27.03 -7.14
C GLN A 329 -11.71 28.16 -8.12
N GLN A 330 -10.93 27.84 -9.18
CA GLN A 330 -10.47 28.78 -10.21
C GLN A 330 -10.73 28.23 -11.62
N PRO A 331 -12.00 28.14 -12.07
CA PRO A 331 -12.37 27.44 -13.30
C PRO A 331 -11.78 28.05 -14.58
N ASP A 332 -11.45 29.33 -14.57
CA ASP A 332 -10.94 30.08 -15.74
C ASP A 332 -9.42 29.94 -15.90
N TYR A 333 -8.71 29.42 -14.91
CA TYR A 333 -7.26 29.28 -14.96
C TYR A 333 -6.82 27.88 -15.35
N ARG A 334 -6.18 27.75 -16.50
CA ARG A 334 -5.63 26.48 -17.00
C ARG A 334 -4.11 26.48 -17.17
N GLY A 335 -3.43 27.64 -16.92
CA GLY A 335 -2.00 27.81 -17.16
C GLY A 335 -1.65 27.81 -18.65
N PHE A 336 -1.98 26.75 -19.34
CA PHE A 336 -1.81 26.57 -20.78
C PHE A 336 -2.90 25.65 -21.35
N GLU A 337 -3.13 25.75 -22.65
CA GLU A 337 -4.04 24.89 -23.40
C GLU A 337 -3.26 24.11 -24.45
N VAL A 338 -3.42 22.77 -24.45
CA VAL A 338 -2.82 21.90 -25.46
C VAL A 338 -3.59 22.05 -26.76
N GLN A 339 -2.90 22.38 -27.86
CA GLN A 339 -3.49 22.46 -29.19
C GLN A 339 -3.31 21.15 -29.96
N SER A 340 -2.11 20.60 -29.91
CA SER A 340 -1.79 19.31 -30.51
C SER A 340 -0.53 18.70 -29.92
N TRP A 341 -0.43 17.39 -30.00
CA TRP A 341 0.80 16.67 -29.77
C TRP A 341 0.93 15.51 -30.76
N GLU A 342 2.15 15.19 -31.12
CA GLU A 342 2.52 14.07 -31.98
C GLU A 342 3.74 13.37 -31.40
N VAL A 343 3.74 12.03 -31.43
CA VAL A 343 4.89 11.22 -31.04
C VAL A 343 5.13 10.13 -32.05
N SER A 344 6.38 9.95 -32.44
CA SER A 344 6.78 8.87 -33.35
C SER A 344 7.96 8.10 -32.77
N THR A 345 7.92 6.77 -32.89
CA THR A 345 9.04 5.91 -32.51
C THR A 345 9.59 5.24 -33.77
N ARG A 346 10.90 5.35 -33.97
CA ARG A 346 11.62 4.73 -35.10
C ARG A 346 12.66 3.76 -34.55
N GLN A 347 12.57 2.51 -34.98
CA GLN A 347 13.60 1.52 -34.73
C GLN A 347 14.54 1.43 -35.94
N THR A 348 15.84 1.49 -35.72
CA THR A 348 16.87 1.33 -36.75
C THR A 348 17.22 -0.15 -36.96
N ALA A 349 17.90 -0.48 -38.02
CA ALA A 349 18.36 -1.84 -38.28
C ALA A 349 19.34 -2.37 -37.21
N SER A 350 19.97 -1.49 -36.44
CA SER A 350 20.82 -1.83 -35.27
C SER A 350 20.03 -2.23 -34.05
N GLY A 351 18.69 -2.19 -34.08
CA GLY A 351 17.82 -2.57 -32.95
C GLY A 351 17.56 -1.45 -31.95
N HIS A 352 18.21 -0.29 -32.04
CA HIS A 352 17.92 0.86 -31.18
C HIS A 352 16.66 1.58 -31.66
N ALA A 353 15.72 1.78 -30.72
CA ALA A 353 14.54 2.60 -30.94
C ALA A 353 14.76 3.99 -30.32
N THR A 354 14.42 5.03 -31.07
CA THR A 354 14.37 6.41 -30.58
C THR A 354 12.99 6.98 -30.82
N SER A 355 12.53 7.81 -29.91
CA SER A 355 11.23 8.47 -29.99
C SER A 355 11.43 9.97 -30.15
N SER A 356 10.63 10.59 -31.02
CA SER A 356 10.55 12.03 -31.15
C SER A 356 9.12 12.50 -30.90
N ALA A 357 8.96 13.61 -30.22
CA ALA A 357 7.67 14.25 -29.98
C ALA A 357 7.70 15.71 -30.43
N ALA A 358 6.54 16.20 -30.90
CA ALA A 358 6.28 17.59 -31.15
C ALA A 358 4.99 17.98 -30.41
N VAL A 359 5.02 19.10 -29.70
CA VAL A 359 3.93 19.59 -28.87
C VAL A 359 3.64 21.05 -29.22
N THR A 360 2.37 21.39 -29.33
CA THR A 360 1.93 22.78 -29.52
C THR A 360 0.99 23.15 -28.38
N VAL A 361 1.30 24.22 -27.66
CA VAL A 361 0.48 24.74 -26.58
C VAL A 361 0.15 26.20 -26.82
N ARG A 362 -0.99 26.65 -26.30
CA ARG A 362 -1.38 28.05 -26.23
C ARG A 362 -1.28 28.54 -24.80
N VAL A 363 -0.58 29.63 -24.59
CA VAL A 363 -0.49 30.34 -23.32
C VAL A 363 -1.01 31.75 -23.53
N ARG A 364 -2.15 32.09 -22.94
CA ARG A 364 -2.91 33.32 -23.24
C ARG A 364 -3.25 33.37 -24.75
N ASP A 365 -2.73 34.39 -25.46
CA ASP A 365 -2.99 34.60 -26.90
C ASP A 365 -1.87 34.05 -27.81
N ASP A 366 -0.75 33.62 -27.23
CA ASP A 366 0.42 33.17 -27.96
C ASP A 366 0.48 31.63 -28.08
N VAL A 367 0.99 31.16 -29.21
CA VAL A 367 1.17 29.74 -29.50
C VAL A 367 2.65 29.39 -29.48
N TYR A 368 2.99 28.33 -28.74
CA TYR A 368 4.36 27.82 -28.60
C TYR A 368 4.45 26.39 -29.08
N THR A 369 5.51 26.06 -29.78
CA THR A 369 5.78 24.71 -30.27
C THR A 369 7.16 24.27 -29.80
N GLY A 370 7.24 23.06 -29.20
CA GLY A 370 8.47 22.42 -28.78
C GLY A 370 8.60 21.04 -29.46
N SER A 371 9.83 20.60 -29.65
CA SER A 371 10.10 19.29 -30.21
C SER A 371 11.33 18.67 -29.57
N ALA A 372 11.23 17.40 -29.15
CA ALA A 372 12.33 16.74 -28.47
C ALA A 372 12.48 15.28 -28.91
N VAL A 373 13.68 14.75 -28.69
CA VAL A 373 14.01 13.33 -28.85
C VAL A 373 14.30 12.74 -27.48
N GLY A 374 13.69 11.60 -27.19
CA GLY A 374 13.85 10.87 -25.91
C GLY A 374 14.13 9.39 -26.13
N ASP A 375 14.52 8.70 -25.05
CA ASP A 375 14.76 7.26 -25.04
C ASP A 375 13.49 6.44 -25.26
N GLY A 376 12.33 7.06 -24.99
CA GLY A 376 11.01 6.48 -25.21
C GLY A 376 9.97 7.55 -25.50
N PRO A 377 8.74 7.14 -25.92
CA PRO A 377 7.71 8.09 -26.34
C PRO A 377 7.29 9.06 -25.22
N VAL A 378 7.16 8.59 -23.99
CA VAL A 378 6.77 9.42 -22.84
C VAL A 378 7.87 10.42 -22.48
N HIS A 379 9.12 9.99 -22.49
CA HIS A 379 10.27 10.88 -22.26
C HIS A 379 10.37 11.97 -23.34
N ALA A 380 10.12 11.61 -24.60
CA ALA A 380 10.11 12.60 -25.69
C ALA A 380 8.98 13.62 -25.51
N MET A 381 7.77 13.17 -25.11
CA MET A 381 6.62 14.06 -24.82
C MET A 381 6.89 15.01 -23.66
N ASP A 382 7.48 14.51 -22.57
CA ASP A 382 7.84 15.31 -21.39
C ASP A 382 8.83 16.43 -21.77
N LEU A 383 9.91 16.08 -22.45
CA LEU A 383 10.91 17.05 -22.91
C LEU A 383 10.33 18.07 -23.88
N ALA A 384 9.47 17.66 -24.84
CA ALA A 384 8.85 18.56 -25.79
C ALA A 384 7.87 19.55 -25.11
N LEU A 385 7.12 19.08 -24.10
CA LEU A 385 6.23 19.93 -23.31
C LEU A 385 7.03 20.93 -22.48
N LEU A 386 8.11 20.50 -21.85
CA LEU A 386 9.02 21.38 -21.12
C LEU A 386 9.65 22.44 -22.03
N GLU A 387 10.07 22.07 -23.25
CA GLU A 387 10.61 23.02 -24.23
C GLU A 387 9.61 24.13 -24.58
N CYS A 388 8.31 23.80 -24.67
CA CYS A 388 7.26 24.78 -24.88
C CYS A 388 7.09 25.72 -23.67
N LEU A 389 7.12 25.19 -22.45
CA LEU A 389 6.67 25.89 -21.25
C LEU A 389 7.79 26.61 -20.51
N MET A 390 9.03 26.10 -20.53
CA MET A 390 10.15 26.70 -19.79
C MET A 390 10.49 28.15 -20.15
N PRO A 391 10.39 28.60 -21.40
CA PRO A 391 10.62 30.01 -21.73
C PRO A 391 9.63 30.97 -21.03
N ILE A 392 8.42 30.46 -20.72
CA ILE A 392 7.33 31.24 -20.10
C ILE A 392 7.31 31.03 -18.59
N TYR A 393 7.56 29.77 -18.18
CA TYR A 393 7.49 29.31 -16.80
C TYR A 393 8.82 28.64 -16.38
N PRO A 394 9.90 29.41 -16.14
CA PRO A 394 11.22 28.85 -15.80
C PRO A 394 11.21 28.00 -14.52
N SER A 395 10.23 28.22 -13.65
CA SER A 395 10.05 27.47 -12.40
C SER A 395 9.76 25.98 -12.61
N LEU A 396 9.24 25.59 -13.77
CA LEU A 396 9.03 24.18 -14.13
C LEU A 396 10.33 23.35 -14.21
N ALA A 397 11.48 24.01 -14.32
CA ALA A 397 12.79 23.33 -14.24
C ALA A 397 13.06 22.66 -12.87
N ARG A 398 12.28 23.00 -11.84
CA ARG A 398 12.41 22.41 -10.49
C ARG A 398 11.77 21.06 -10.37
N ILE A 399 10.73 20.79 -11.16
CA ILE A 399 10.02 19.54 -11.09
C ILE A 399 10.63 18.53 -12.07
N ARG A 400 10.59 17.28 -11.65
CA ARG A 400 11.04 16.15 -12.48
C ARG A 400 10.17 14.94 -12.21
N LEU A 401 9.99 14.13 -13.21
CA LEU A 401 9.38 12.82 -13.09
C LEU A 401 10.32 11.90 -12.29
N SER A 402 9.85 11.37 -11.15
CA SER A 402 10.60 10.46 -10.28
C SER A 402 10.23 9.00 -10.47
N ASP A 403 8.96 8.71 -10.81
CA ASP A 403 8.49 7.35 -11.06
C ASP A 403 7.38 7.34 -12.13
N TYR A 404 7.28 6.21 -12.84
CA TYR A 404 6.30 6.00 -13.91
C TYR A 404 5.73 4.58 -13.81
N ARG A 405 4.42 4.46 -13.55
CA ARG A 405 3.73 3.19 -13.39
C ARG A 405 2.57 3.05 -14.36
N VAL A 406 2.41 1.88 -14.93
CA VAL A 406 1.31 1.54 -15.84
C VAL A 406 0.56 0.34 -15.27
N ARG A 407 -0.77 0.44 -15.26
CA ARG A 407 -1.65 -0.65 -14.88
C ARG A 407 -2.78 -0.82 -15.90
N ILE A 408 -3.09 -2.06 -16.23
CA ILE A 408 -4.23 -2.39 -17.07
C ILE A 408 -5.43 -2.67 -16.17
N LEU A 409 -6.48 -1.85 -16.27
CA LEU A 409 -7.65 -1.93 -15.42
C LEU A 409 -8.68 -2.97 -15.88
N GLN A 410 -8.71 -3.30 -17.18
CA GLN A 410 -9.69 -4.20 -17.77
C GLN A 410 -9.02 -5.23 -18.68
N PRO A 411 -8.25 -6.20 -18.14
CA PRO A 411 -7.45 -7.10 -18.95
C PRO A 411 -8.27 -8.01 -19.88
N ARG A 412 -9.58 -8.18 -19.65
CA ARG A 412 -10.47 -9.03 -20.47
C ARG A 412 -10.84 -8.43 -21.82
N ARG A 413 -10.53 -7.15 -22.08
CA ARG A 413 -10.81 -6.47 -23.35
C ARG A 413 -9.66 -6.53 -24.37
N GLY A 414 -8.60 -7.28 -24.08
CA GLY A 414 -7.44 -7.39 -24.95
C GLY A 414 -6.79 -6.03 -25.21
N THR A 415 -6.55 -5.67 -26.48
CA THR A 415 -5.92 -4.39 -26.87
C THR A 415 -6.81 -3.15 -26.64
N ALA A 416 -8.11 -3.34 -26.37
CA ALA A 416 -9.03 -2.26 -26.03
C ALA A 416 -9.17 -2.07 -24.50
N SER A 417 -8.31 -2.69 -23.72
CA SER A 417 -8.27 -2.52 -22.26
C SER A 417 -7.90 -1.10 -21.90
N ILE A 418 -8.55 -0.55 -20.86
CA ILE A 418 -8.16 0.75 -20.30
C ILE A 418 -6.90 0.58 -19.49
N GLY A 419 -5.91 1.41 -19.75
CA GLY A 419 -4.70 1.54 -18.96
C GLY A 419 -4.75 2.78 -18.08
N ARG A 420 -4.31 2.64 -16.82
CA ARG A 420 -3.98 3.76 -15.95
C ARG A 420 -2.48 3.99 -16.00
N VAL A 421 -2.10 5.23 -16.21
CA VAL A 421 -0.73 5.71 -16.03
C VAL A 421 -0.70 6.57 -14.78
N LEU A 422 0.23 6.29 -13.89
CA LEU A 422 0.53 7.10 -12.71
C LEU A 422 1.95 7.64 -12.84
N ILE A 423 2.09 8.96 -12.76
CA ILE A 423 3.39 9.65 -12.79
C ILE A 423 3.63 10.28 -11.44
N GLU A 424 4.75 9.94 -10.81
CA GLU A 424 5.22 10.60 -9.60
C GLU A 424 6.18 11.73 -9.96
N TRP A 425 5.92 12.89 -9.40
CA TRP A 425 6.69 14.12 -9.55
C TRP A 425 7.44 14.46 -8.28
N THR A 426 8.55 15.16 -8.40
CA THR A 426 9.26 15.74 -7.25
C THR A 426 9.89 17.08 -7.61
N ASP A 427 9.85 18.01 -6.64
CA ASP A 427 10.61 19.25 -6.65
C ASP A 427 11.90 19.18 -5.80
N GLY A 428 12.21 17.97 -5.28
CA GLY A 428 13.35 17.72 -4.39
C GLY A 428 13.03 17.91 -2.90
N VAL A 429 11.85 18.44 -2.55
CA VAL A 429 11.36 18.63 -1.16
C VAL A 429 10.09 17.82 -0.94
N SER A 430 9.16 17.86 -1.87
CA SER A 430 7.89 17.16 -1.85
C SER A 430 7.75 16.21 -3.05
N THR A 431 6.85 15.23 -2.93
CA THR A 431 6.44 14.35 -3.99
C THR A 431 4.93 14.36 -4.13
N TRP A 432 4.41 14.22 -5.34
CA TRP A 432 2.98 14.09 -5.63
C TRP A 432 2.79 13.25 -6.88
N SER A 433 1.60 12.71 -7.09
CA SER A 433 1.32 11.84 -8.23
C SER A 433 0.14 12.32 -9.05
N THR A 434 0.25 12.22 -10.37
CA THR A 434 -0.83 12.49 -11.32
C THR A 434 -1.18 11.25 -12.11
N ALA A 435 -2.44 11.11 -12.50
CA ALA A 435 -2.94 9.93 -13.23
C ALA A 435 -3.62 10.31 -14.53
N GLY A 436 -3.47 9.45 -15.53
CA GLY A 436 -4.26 9.47 -16.77
C GLY A 436 -4.86 8.11 -17.05
N LEU A 437 -6.03 8.10 -17.67
CA LEU A 437 -6.85 6.92 -17.94
C LEU A 437 -7.26 6.92 -19.41
N SER A 438 -6.80 5.95 -20.20
CA SER A 438 -7.22 5.78 -21.60
C SER A 438 -7.00 4.34 -22.08
N SER A 439 -7.70 3.94 -23.15
CA SER A 439 -7.37 2.74 -23.91
C SER A 439 -6.08 2.91 -24.75
N ASN A 440 -5.62 4.15 -24.92
CA ASN A 440 -4.33 4.49 -25.52
C ASN A 440 -3.36 4.92 -24.41
N LEU A 441 -2.37 4.08 -24.11
CA LEU A 441 -1.39 4.36 -23.04
C LEU A 441 -0.59 5.65 -23.26
N LEU A 442 -0.38 6.08 -24.50
CA LEU A 442 0.29 7.35 -24.79
C LEU A 442 -0.60 8.54 -24.42
N GLU A 443 -1.90 8.45 -24.67
CA GLU A 443 -2.89 9.44 -24.24
C GLU A 443 -2.97 9.51 -22.72
N ALA A 444 -3.10 8.36 -22.05
CA ALA A 444 -3.06 8.30 -20.59
C ALA A 444 -1.78 8.89 -20.00
N SER A 445 -0.62 8.63 -20.61
CA SER A 445 0.66 9.22 -20.21
C SER A 445 0.68 10.73 -20.40
N TRP A 446 0.13 11.19 -21.53
CA TRP A 446 0.03 12.61 -21.86
C TRP A 446 -0.84 13.37 -20.85
N ASP A 447 -2.00 12.82 -20.51
CA ASP A 447 -2.90 13.43 -19.53
C ASP A 447 -2.22 13.57 -18.15
N ALA A 448 -1.55 12.52 -17.70
CA ALA A 448 -0.81 12.56 -16.45
C ALA A 448 0.35 13.58 -16.46
N LEU A 449 1.08 13.72 -17.60
CA LEU A 449 2.13 14.73 -17.76
C LEU A 449 1.57 16.15 -17.70
N VAL A 450 0.51 16.41 -18.46
CA VAL A 450 -0.14 17.73 -18.50
C VAL A 450 -0.68 18.12 -17.14
N ASP A 451 -1.29 17.21 -16.41
CA ASP A 451 -1.83 17.45 -15.08
C ASP A 451 -0.72 17.79 -14.07
N GLY A 452 0.44 17.12 -14.14
CA GLY A 452 1.60 17.43 -13.31
C GLY A 452 2.11 18.86 -13.51
N MET A 453 2.25 19.27 -14.75
CA MET A 453 2.69 20.64 -15.10
C MET A 453 1.66 21.68 -14.69
N ARG A 454 0.37 21.43 -14.92
CA ARG A 454 -0.72 22.36 -14.52
C ARG A 454 -0.80 22.54 -13.01
N LEU A 455 -0.65 21.48 -12.26
CA LEU A 455 -0.69 21.54 -10.80
C LEU A 455 0.44 22.44 -10.27
N GLU A 456 1.66 22.26 -10.78
CA GLU A 456 2.79 23.09 -10.35
C GLU A 456 2.56 24.56 -10.69
N LEU A 457 2.04 24.88 -11.87
CA LEU A 457 1.73 26.26 -12.25
C LEU A 457 0.66 26.87 -11.33
N MET A 458 -0.34 26.11 -10.92
CA MET A 458 -1.35 26.59 -9.96
C MET A 458 -0.76 26.84 -8.55
N ARG A 459 0.13 25.98 -8.08
CA ARG A 459 0.85 26.15 -6.81
C ARG A 459 1.70 27.42 -6.79
N LEU A 460 2.37 27.71 -7.89
CA LEU A 460 3.22 28.91 -8.04
C LEU A 460 2.42 30.21 -7.98
N LEU A 461 1.23 30.24 -8.57
CA LEU A 461 0.36 31.41 -8.53
C LEU A 461 -0.09 31.75 -7.12
N GLU A 462 -0.45 30.75 -6.33
CA GLU A 462 -0.85 30.97 -4.94
C GLU A 462 0.31 31.53 -4.12
N THR A 463 1.53 31.03 -4.36
CA THR A 463 2.72 31.51 -3.68
C THR A 463 3.02 32.97 -4.03
N GLN A 464 2.79 33.39 -5.27
CA GLN A 464 2.96 34.79 -5.70
C GLN A 464 1.84 35.71 -5.18
N SER A 465 0.63 35.20 -5.01
CA SER A 465 -0.51 35.96 -4.47
C SER A 465 -0.43 36.18 -2.96
N ILE A 466 0.41 35.40 -2.25
CA ILE A 466 0.62 35.49 -0.79
C ILE A 466 1.79 36.41 -0.44
N MET A 467 2.68 36.80 -1.40
CA MET A 467 3.71 37.80 -1.17
C MET A 467 3.07 39.18 -1.26
N PRO A 468 3.08 40.02 -0.19
CA PRO A 468 2.68 41.38 -0.30
C PRO A 468 3.63 42.09 -1.28
N GLU A 469 3.08 42.95 -2.13
CA GLU A 469 3.86 43.85 -3.00
C GLU A 469 4.99 44.47 -2.18
N ALA A 470 6.22 43.96 -2.37
CA ALA A 470 7.38 44.65 -1.84
C ALA A 470 7.43 46.00 -2.55
N GLU A 471 7.27 47.09 -1.80
CA GLU A 471 7.44 48.45 -2.24
C GLU A 471 8.67 48.55 -3.17
N VAL A 472 8.41 48.80 -4.43
CA VAL A 472 9.47 49.23 -5.35
C VAL A 472 9.89 50.62 -4.89
N ASP A 473 10.92 50.65 -4.06
CA ASP A 473 11.59 51.88 -3.67
C ASP A 473 12.19 52.53 -4.93
N SER A 474 11.49 53.54 -5.41
CA SER A 474 11.83 54.32 -6.60
C SER A 474 12.96 55.34 -6.33
N SER A 475 14.00 54.98 -5.59
CA SER A 475 15.11 55.84 -5.24
C SER A 475 16.44 55.52 -5.90
N TRP A 476 16.46 55.18 -7.21
CA TRP A 476 17.70 55.23 -8.03
C TRP A 476 17.40 55.82 -9.41
N ALA A 477 17.10 57.10 -9.40
CA ALA A 477 17.19 57.96 -10.58
C ALA A 477 17.97 59.23 -10.17
N VAL A 478 19.29 59.15 -10.33
CA VAL A 478 20.16 60.30 -10.73
C VAL A 478 21.38 59.71 -11.43
#